data_82f780646cd0f4ca540a9310a1dc5778
#
_entry.id   82f780646cd0f4ca540a9310a1dc5778
#
_cell.length_a   1.000
_cell.length_b   1.000
_cell.length_c   1.000
_cell.angle_alpha   90.00
_cell.angle_beta   90.00
_cell.angle_gamma   90.00
#
_symmetry.space_group_name_H-M   'P 1'
#
loop_
_entity.id
_entity.type
_entity.pdbx_description
1 polymer ?
#
loop_
_entity_poly.entity_id
_entity_poly.type
_entity_poly.pdbx_seq_one_letter_code
_entity_poly.pdbx_strand_id
1 'polypeptide(L)'
;TSRDGLFYNAGSEDELYPGERNDLLYSILSQVLNKYEEGTRPHSIIKSLLDANPKVGTCEKIIKGVEAAFRSGEKLTKASRGKLRDLGFTIEEDGPHCKLVFKDPRYMFTVAKTPSDYRGAKNLTGNICKALDVEKKL
;
A
#
# COMPACT_ATOMS: atom_id res chain seq x y z
N THR A 1 3.15 0.33 24.22
CA THR A 1 4.19 1.37 24.22
C THR A 1 5.09 1.23 23.00
N SER A 2 5.79 2.29 22.65
CA SER A 2 6.72 2.29 21.54
C SER A 2 7.88 1.30 21.70
N ARG A 3 8.13 0.85 22.91
CA ARG A 3 9.21 -0.11 23.21
C ARG A 3 8.87 -1.55 22.79
N ASP A 4 7.61 -1.83 22.53
CA ASP A 4 7.16 -3.17 22.19
C ASP A 4 7.15 -3.42 20.68
N GLY A 5 7.57 -2.44 19.88
CA GLY A 5 7.64 -2.57 18.44
C GLY A 5 8.92 -3.25 17.96
N LEU A 6 9.00 -3.52 16.66
CA LEU A 6 10.18 -4.10 16.03
C LEU A 6 11.41 -3.24 16.24
N PHE A 7 11.26 -1.93 16.16
CA PHE A 7 12.33 -0.99 16.41
C PHE A 7 11.94 -0.06 17.53
N TYR A 8 12.87 0.20 18.41
CA TYR A 8 12.69 1.04 19.57
C TYR A 8 12.35 2.49 19.20
N ASN A 9 13.04 3.02 18.18
CA ASN A 9 12.79 4.37 17.68
C ASN A 9 12.01 4.31 16.37
N ALA A 10 10.95 5.09 16.31
CA ALA A 10 10.05 5.08 15.16
C ALA A 10 10.57 5.82 13.93
N GLY A 11 11.63 6.64 14.09
CA GLY A 11 12.12 7.46 13.00
C GLY A 11 11.24 8.70 12.76
N SER A 12 11.47 9.38 11.64
CA SER A 12 10.80 10.64 11.33
C SER A 12 9.57 10.49 10.43
N GLU A 13 9.35 9.29 9.86
CA GLU A 13 8.19 9.05 9.00
C GLU A 13 6.98 8.64 9.83
N ASP A 14 5.91 9.43 9.74
CA ASP A 14 4.66 9.10 10.40
C ASP A 14 3.91 8.05 9.58
N GLU A 15 3.16 7.20 10.26
CA GLU A 15 2.31 6.24 9.56
C GLU A 15 1.19 6.95 8.82
N LEU A 16 0.94 6.55 7.57
CA LEU A 16 -0.16 7.07 6.77
C LEU A 16 -1.50 6.44 7.19
N TYR A 17 -1.42 5.24 7.76
CA TYR A 17 -2.58 4.55 8.32
C TYR A 17 -2.10 3.62 9.46
N PRO A 18 -2.99 3.27 10.39
CA PRO A 18 -2.58 2.39 11.50
C PRO A 18 -2.09 1.03 11.02
N GLY A 19 -0.93 0.61 11.54
CA GLY A 19 -0.34 -0.68 11.19
C GLY A 19 0.53 -0.67 9.95
N GLU A 20 0.70 0.46 9.29
CA GLU A 20 1.51 0.55 8.06
C GLU A 20 2.94 0.08 8.29
N ARG A 21 3.59 0.60 9.30
CA ARG A 21 4.99 0.27 9.60
C ARG A 21 5.16 -1.22 9.86
N ASN A 22 4.28 -1.78 10.68
CA ASN A 22 4.30 -3.21 10.98
C ASN A 22 4.12 -4.05 9.71
N ASP A 23 3.14 -3.70 8.89
CA ASP A 23 2.82 -4.48 7.68
C ASP A 23 3.95 -4.41 6.65
N LEU A 24 4.56 -3.24 6.46
CA LEU A 24 5.68 -3.10 5.52
C LEU A 24 6.89 -3.90 6.00
N LEU A 25 7.24 -3.80 7.28
CA LEU A 25 8.35 -4.55 7.84
C LEU A 25 8.07 -6.04 7.79
N TYR A 26 6.84 -6.46 8.08
CA TYR A 26 6.44 -7.85 7.95
C TYR A 26 6.69 -8.37 6.54
N SER A 27 6.24 -7.62 5.54
CA SER A 27 6.41 -8.02 4.13
C SER A 27 7.88 -8.11 3.73
N ILE A 28 8.70 -7.14 4.14
CA ILE A 28 10.14 -7.15 3.85
C ILE A 28 10.80 -8.35 4.52
N LEU A 29 10.55 -8.56 5.80
CA LEU A 29 11.16 -9.66 6.55
C LEU A 29 10.70 -11.02 6.04
N SER A 30 9.44 -11.14 5.61
CA SER A 30 8.93 -12.39 5.02
C SER A 30 9.70 -12.77 3.76
N GLN A 31 10.03 -11.79 2.92
CA GLN A 31 10.78 -12.06 1.70
C GLN A 31 12.23 -12.43 2.00
N VAL A 32 12.83 -11.78 3.00
CA VAL A 32 14.22 -12.03 3.38
C VAL A 32 14.38 -13.35 4.12
N LEU A 33 13.35 -13.81 4.83
CA LEU A 33 13.41 -15.03 5.63
C LEU A 33 13.92 -16.23 4.82
N ASN A 34 13.47 -16.37 3.58
CA ASN A 34 13.84 -17.49 2.71
C ASN A 34 15.30 -17.48 2.28
N LYS A 35 16.02 -16.39 2.52
CA LYS A 35 17.44 -16.28 2.19
C LYS A 35 18.34 -16.84 3.28
N TYR A 36 17.77 -17.19 4.43
CA TYR A 36 18.52 -17.77 5.54
C TYR A 36 18.05 -19.19 5.79
N GLU A 37 18.99 -20.07 6.15
CA GLU A 37 18.68 -21.47 6.42
C GLU A 37 17.97 -21.61 7.77
N GLU A 38 17.03 -22.54 7.82
CA GLU A 38 16.41 -22.95 9.07
C GLU A 38 17.48 -23.41 10.06
N GLY A 39 17.30 -23.06 11.33
CA GLY A 39 18.27 -23.41 12.36
C GLY A 39 19.38 -22.38 12.54
N THR A 40 19.45 -21.36 11.71
CA THR A 40 20.41 -20.27 11.88
C THR A 40 19.79 -19.17 12.73
N ARG A 41 20.66 -18.37 13.34
CA ARG A 41 20.20 -17.27 14.21
C ARG A 41 19.37 -16.23 13.48
N PRO A 42 19.79 -15.72 12.29
CA PRO A 42 18.95 -14.75 11.56
C PRO A 42 17.59 -15.33 11.19
N HIS A 43 17.52 -16.58 10.77
CA HIS A 43 16.23 -17.21 10.45
C HIS A 43 15.32 -17.26 11.69
N SER A 44 15.88 -17.70 12.81
CA SER A 44 15.12 -17.83 14.06
C SER A 44 14.59 -16.50 14.57
N ILE A 45 15.41 -15.45 14.51
CA ILE A 45 15.00 -14.12 14.95
C ILE A 45 13.89 -13.56 14.06
N ILE A 46 14.09 -13.62 12.74
CA ILE A 46 13.10 -13.09 11.80
C ILE A 46 11.77 -13.83 11.96
N LYS A 47 11.82 -15.16 12.04
CA LYS A 47 10.60 -15.95 12.19
C LYS A 47 9.85 -15.61 13.48
N SER A 48 10.56 -15.45 14.59
CA SER A 48 9.92 -15.11 15.86
C SER A 48 9.30 -13.72 15.82
N LEU A 49 9.92 -12.77 15.12
CA LEU A 49 9.36 -11.42 14.96
C LEU A 49 8.10 -11.43 14.10
N LEU A 50 8.09 -12.21 13.02
CA LEU A 50 6.90 -12.35 12.18
C LEU A 50 5.74 -12.98 12.95
N ASP A 51 6.02 -14.02 13.72
CA ASP A 51 5.00 -14.69 14.52
C ASP A 51 4.41 -13.76 15.58
N ALA A 52 5.22 -12.88 16.14
CA ALA A 52 4.81 -11.95 17.19
C ALA A 52 4.09 -10.71 16.65
N ASN A 53 4.24 -10.41 15.37
CA ASN A 53 3.74 -9.18 14.75
C ASN A 53 2.94 -9.49 13.49
N PRO A 54 1.78 -10.13 13.60
CA PRO A 54 1.01 -10.53 12.42
C PRO A 54 0.57 -9.33 11.59
N LYS A 55 0.48 -9.55 10.28
CA LYS A 55 0.11 -8.52 9.33
C LYS A 55 -1.39 -8.20 9.42
N VAL A 56 -1.73 -6.91 9.36
CA VAL A 56 -3.12 -6.46 9.39
C VAL A 56 -3.77 -6.54 8.00
N GLY A 57 -3.02 -6.19 6.95
CA GLY A 57 -3.50 -6.29 5.57
C GLY A 57 -4.24 -5.06 5.07
N THR A 58 -4.03 -3.89 5.66
CA THR A 58 -4.72 -2.66 5.27
C THR A 58 -4.37 -2.23 3.84
N CYS A 59 -3.11 -2.35 3.43
CA CYS A 59 -2.69 -1.94 2.09
C CYS A 59 -3.39 -2.76 1.01
N GLU A 60 -3.51 -4.06 1.21
CA GLU A 60 -4.23 -4.94 0.28
C GLU A 60 -5.69 -4.54 0.14
N LYS A 61 -6.32 -4.12 1.24
CA LYS A 61 -7.71 -3.64 1.21
C LYS A 61 -7.83 -2.33 0.43
N ILE A 62 -6.87 -1.42 0.60
CA ILE A 62 -6.83 -0.17 -0.14
C ILE A 62 -6.73 -0.44 -1.64
N ILE A 63 -5.82 -1.32 -2.04
CA ILE A 63 -5.61 -1.67 -3.45
C ILE A 63 -6.86 -2.31 -4.05
N LYS A 64 -7.50 -3.24 -3.33
CA LYS A 64 -8.74 -3.85 -3.79
C LYS A 64 -9.88 -2.82 -3.92
N GLY A 65 -9.91 -1.85 -3.01
CA GLY A 65 -10.88 -0.76 -3.08
C GLY A 65 -10.68 0.11 -4.31
N VAL A 66 -9.43 0.41 -4.68
CA VAL A 66 -9.10 1.16 -5.89
C VAL A 66 -9.53 0.37 -7.12
N GLU A 67 -9.21 -0.93 -7.17
CA GLU A 67 -9.64 -1.79 -8.27
C GLU A 67 -11.16 -1.78 -8.44
N ALA A 68 -11.89 -1.87 -7.33
CA ALA A 68 -13.33 -1.85 -7.35
C ALA A 68 -13.89 -0.52 -7.87
N ALA A 69 -13.22 0.59 -7.54
CA ALA A 69 -13.66 1.93 -7.98
C ALA A 69 -13.53 2.10 -9.49
N PHE A 70 -12.61 1.36 -10.13
CA PHE A 70 -12.37 1.43 -11.58
C PHE A 70 -12.76 0.17 -12.34
N ARG A 71 -13.49 -0.73 -11.69
CA ARG A 71 -13.78 -2.07 -12.25
C ARG A 71 -14.43 -2.06 -13.62
N SER A 72 -15.31 -1.13 -13.87
CA SER A 72 -16.05 -1.06 -15.14
C SER A 72 -15.26 -0.41 -16.27
N GLY A 73 -14.11 0.17 -15.99
CA GLY A 73 -13.35 0.95 -16.97
C GLY A 73 -14.05 2.25 -17.34
N GLU A 74 -15.08 2.60 -16.61
CA GLU A 74 -15.89 3.78 -16.89
C GLU A 74 -15.31 5.02 -16.24
N LYS A 75 -15.85 6.17 -16.69
CA LYS A 75 -15.56 7.47 -16.11
C LYS A 75 -15.75 7.45 -14.59
N LEU A 76 -14.91 8.18 -13.87
CA LEU A 76 -15.05 8.33 -12.43
C LEU A 76 -16.41 8.95 -12.10
N THR A 77 -17.25 8.16 -11.42
CA THR A 77 -18.56 8.60 -10.97
C THR A 77 -18.45 9.26 -9.60
N LYS A 78 -19.52 9.90 -9.16
CA LYS A 78 -19.59 10.45 -7.81
C LYS A 78 -19.39 9.34 -6.76
N ALA A 79 -19.97 8.17 -7.01
CA ALA A 79 -19.80 7.02 -6.11
C ALA A 79 -18.36 6.52 -6.07
N SER A 80 -17.69 6.41 -7.22
CA SER A 80 -16.28 6.02 -7.29
C SER A 80 -15.37 7.01 -6.58
N ARG A 81 -15.63 8.31 -6.75
CA ARG A 81 -14.87 9.36 -6.08
C ARG A 81 -15.04 9.28 -4.56
N GLY A 82 -16.26 9.04 -4.09
CA GLY A 82 -16.53 8.87 -2.66
C GLY A 82 -15.79 7.67 -2.09
N LYS A 83 -15.78 6.57 -2.83
CA LYS A 83 -15.05 5.35 -2.43
C LYS A 83 -13.55 5.61 -2.29
N LEU A 84 -12.96 6.33 -3.25
CA LEU A 84 -11.54 6.68 -3.19
C LEU A 84 -11.23 7.58 -2.00
N ARG A 85 -12.09 8.55 -1.71
CA ARG A 85 -11.91 9.41 -0.54
C ARG A 85 -11.98 8.61 0.75
N ASP A 86 -12.88 7.66 0.85
CA ASP A 86 -13.00 6.79 2.03
C ASP A 86 -11.75 5.94 2.24
N LEU A 87 -11.04 5.60 1.16
CA LEU A 87 -9.78 4.86 1.24
C LEU A 87 -8.60 5.74 1.66
N GLY A 88 -8.74 7.05 1.63
CA GLY A 88 -7.70 7.98 2.05
C GLY A 88 -7.10 8.82 0.92
N PHE A 89 -7.69 8.78 -0.27
CA PHE A 89 -7.23 9.60 -1.41
C PHE A 89 -7.97 10.92 -1.47
N THR A 90 -7.24 11.98 -1.83
CA THR A 90 -7.85 13.22 -2.29
C THR A 90 -7.76 13.24 -3.80
N ILE A 91 -8.75 13.86 -4.45
CA ILE A 91 -8.84 13.87 -5.90
C ILE A 91 -8.75 15.31 -6.39
N GLU A 92 -7.75 15.59 -7.22
CA GLU A 92 -7.55 16.89 -7.84
C GLU A 92 -7.75 16.76 -9.34
N GLU A 93 -8.58 17.62 -9.92
CA GLU A 93 -8.78 17.63 -11.36
C GLU A 93 -7.66 18.39 -12.06
N ASP A 94 -7.19 17.85 -13.18
CA ASP A 94 -6.10 18.43 -13.96
C ASP A 94 -6.36 18.15 -15.44
N GLY A 95 -7.20 18.99 -16.06
CA GLY A 95 -7.58 18.85 -17.46
C GLY A 95 -8.26 17.49 -17.72
N PRO A 96 -7.72 16.69 -18.66
CA PRO A 96 -8.29 15.37 -18.95
C PRO A 96 -7.92 14.31 -17.92
N HIS A 97 -7.13 14.66 -16.91
CA HIS A 97 -6.66 13.71 -15.90
C HIS A 97 -7.12 14.10 -14.51
N CYS A 98 -7.04 13.15 -13.59
CA CYS A 98 -7.20 13.36 -12.17
C CYS A 98 -5.92 12.95 -11.45
N LYS A 99 -5.57 13.70 -10.43
CA LYS A 99 -4.46 13.35 -9.53
C LYS A 99 -5.06 12.78 -8.25
N LEU A 100 -4.64 11.57 -7.89
CA LEU A 100 -5.04 10.92 -6.66
C LEU A 100 -3.87 11.02 -5.69
N VAL A 101 -4.07 11.72 -4.57
CA VAL A 101 -3.04 11.90 -3.56
C VAL A 101 -3.42 11.09 -2.32
N PHE A 102 -2.55 10.18 -1.91
CA PHE A 102 -2.81 9.33 -0.75
C PHE A 102 -2.19 9.93 0.51
N LYS A 103 -2.98 10.71 1.24
CA LYS A 103 -2.64 11.26 2.59
C LYS A 103 -1.38 12.12 2.67
N ASP A 104 -0.44 11.98 1.76
CA ASP A 104 0.83 12.69 1.73
C ASP A 104 1.12 13.08 0.29
N PRO A 105 1.46 14.37 0.02
CA PRO A 105 1.69 14.83 -1.36
C PRO A 105 2.78 14.09 -2.13
N ARG A 106 3.68 13.39 -1.43
CA ARG A 106 4.70 12.57 -2.08
C ARG A 106 4.11 11.38 -2.83
N TYR A 107 2.92 10.93 -2.44
CA TYR A 107 2.27 9.74 -3.00
C TYR A 107 1.09 10.17 -3.86
N MET A 108 1.42 10.54 -5.10
CA MET A 108 0.45 11.05 -6.06
C MET A 108 0.43 10.15 -7.30
N PHE A 109 -0.77 9.89 -7.80
CA PHE A 109 -0.98 9.02 -8.94
C PHE A 109 -1.91 9.72 -9.93
N THR A 110 -1.58 9.65 -11.22
CA THR A 110 -2.37 10.28 -12.27
C THR A 110 -3.18 9.23 -13.01
N VAL A 111 -4.45 9.52 -13.25
CA VAL A 111 -5.34 8.64 -14.01
C VAL A 111 -6.20 9.49 -14.95
N ALA A 112 -6.52 8.95 -16.11
CA ALA A 112 -7.41 9.64 -17.05
C ALA A 112 -8.84 9.69 -16.51
N LYS A 113 -9.53 10.83 -16.70
CA LYS A 113 -10.93 10.98 -16.27
C LYS A 113 -11.87 10.00 -16.99
N THR A 114 -11.55 9.70 -18.25
CA THR A 114 -12.29 8.73 -19.07
C THR A 114 -11.31 7.73 -19.62
N PRO A 115 -10.97 6.69 -18.83
CA PRO A 115 -10.06 5.65 -19.31
C PRO A 115 -10.67 4.96 -20.53
N SER A 116 -9.91 4.89 -21.61
CA SER A 116 -10.36 4.26 -22.86
C SER A 116 -10.34 2.74 -22.77
N ASP A 117 -9.65 2.18 -21.79
CA ASP A 117 -9.60 0.75 -21.57
C ASP A 117 -9.27 0.42 -20.11
N TYR A 118 -9.36 -0.88 -19.75
CA TYR A 118 -9.10 -1.35 -18.40
C TYR A 118 -7.62 -1.27 -17.99
N ARG A 119 -6.72 -1.05 -18.95
CA ARG A 119 -5.27 -0.98 -18.67
C ARG A 119 -4.94 0.20 -17.76
N GLY A 120 -5.69 1.29 -17.90
CA GLY A 120 -5.51 2.47 -17.04
C GLY A 120 -5.67 2.13 -15.56
N ALA A 121 -6.73 1.39 -15.22
CA ALA A 121 -6.99 0.97 -13.86
C ALA A 121 -5.92 0.00 -13.35
N LYS A 122 -5.51 -0.94 -14.19
CA LYS A 122 -4.48 -1.93 -13.85
C LYS A 122 -3.13 -1.27 -13.62
N ASN A 123 -2.77 -0.30 -14.47
CA ASN A 123 -1.53 0.45 -14.32
C ASN A 123 -1.55 1.30 -13.05
N LEU A 124 -2.70 1.89 -12.73
CA LEU A 124 -2.88 2.66 -11.51
C LEU A 124 -2.64 1.81 -10.27
N THR A 125 -3.27 0.63 -10.19
CA THR A 125 -3.09 -0.25 -9.03
C THR A 125 -1.65 -0.75 -8.92
N GLY A 126 -0.99 -1.02 -10.04
CA GLY A 126 0.43 -1.38 -10.06
C GLY A 126 1.32 -0.26 -9.50
N ASN A 127 1.05 0.97 -9.90
CA ASN A 127 1.80 2.12 -9.40
C ASN A 127 1.56 2.36 -7.91
N ILE A 128 0.34 2.17 -7.45
CA ILE A 128 0.01 2.28 -6.02
C ILE A 128 0.76 1.20 -5.23
N CYS A 129 0.77 -0.03 -5.73
CA CYS A 129 1.52 -1.12 -5.09
C CYS A 129 3.00 -0.80 -4.95
N LYS A 130 3.62 -0.26 -5.99
CA LYS A 130 5.04 0.10 -5.96
C LYS A 130 5.33 1.18 -4.93
N ALA A 131 4.44 2.16 -4.81
CA ALA A 131 4.67 3.31 -3.93
C ALA A 131 4.32 3.02 -2.48
N LEU A 132 3.26 2.26 -2.22
CA LEU A 132 2.69 2.10 -0.88
C LEU A 132 2.91 0.73 -0.26
N ASP A 133 3.34 -0.25 -1.02
CA ASP A 133 3.53 -1.61 -0.54
C ASP A 133 4.90 -2.13 -0.93
N VAL A 134 5.20 -3.36 -0.56
CA VAL A 134 6.47 -4.02 -0.86
C VAL A 134 6.29 -4.91 -2.09
N GLU A 135 7.11 -4.71 -3.11
CA GLU A 135 7.09 -5.57 -4.28
C GLU A 135 7.57 -6.98 -3.91
N LYS A 136 6.96 -7.99 -4.51
CA LYS A 136 7.26 -9.40 -4.25
C LYS A 136 8.46 -9.91 -5.07
N LYS A 137 9.52 -9.10 -5.14
CA LYS A 137 10.67 -9.39 -6.01
C LYS A 137 12.01 -9.40 -5.32
N LEU A 138 12.09 -9.82 -4.11
CA LEU A 138 13.41 -9.94 -3.48
C LEU A 138 14.08 -11.27 -3.78
#